data_b2be2f17b0dfe11b21cc45e6d39ed979
#
_entry.id   b2be2f17b0dfe11b21cc45e6d39ed979
#
_cell.length_a   1.000
_cell.length_b   1.000
_cell.length_c   1.000
_cell.angle_alpha   90.00
_cell.angle_beta   90.00
_cell.angle_gamma   90.00
#
_symmetry.space_group_name_H-M   'P 1'
#
loop_
_entity.id
_entity.type
_entity.pdbx_description
1 polymer ?
#
loop_
_entity_poly.entity_id
_entity_poly.type
_entity_poly.pdbx_seq_one_letter_code
_entity_poly.pdbx_strand_id
1 'polypeptide(L)'
;GWRNTASAQACVDIADENGMGFKQVKVSTGGAGWMDVTEQAESGSFDLDVYDNGTLTVRVIDRQDGYHDGTAKIMCFDRTAPTVTAGISGEPLHIEAKDDLSGVAGIQVNGLLFTTLDGGKLDIHFNEVETLKSYEKLVVRAYDCAGNFSEAVTLKNPYYGQATSKPTTVPTATPRPAAKPTQKPGNSSSGSGNGTSGGSQ
;
A
#
# COMPACT_ATOMS: atom_id res chain seq x y z
N GLY A 1 4.99 0.77 -10.21
CA GLY A 1 5.22 -0.12 -9.07
C GLY A 1 5.28 -1.58 -9.50
N TRP A 2 5.73 -2.45 -8.62
CA TRP A 2 5.76 -3.89 -8.83
C TRP A 2 4.35 -4.51 -8.92
N ARG A 3 4.21 -5.62 -9.62
CA ARG A 3 2.96 -6.34 -9.82
C ARG A 3 3.18 -7.83 -10.10
N ASN A 4 2.25 -8.67 -9.69
CA ASN A 4 2.23 -10.11 -9.96
C ASN A 4 1.24 -10.50 -11.08
N THR A 5 0.78 -9.53 -11.87
CA THR A 5 -0.15 -9.77 -12.98
C THR A 5 0.53 -10.46 -14.17
N ALA A 6 -0.28 -11.05 -15.06
CA ALA A 6 0.22 -11.71 -16.26
C ALA A 6 0.82 -10.72 -17.28
N SER A 7 0.31 -9.50 -17.35
CA SER A 7 0.75 -8.45 -18.28
C SER A 7 0.66 -7.06 -17.66
N ALA A 8 1.30 -6.11 -18.34
CA ALA A 8 1.19 -4.68 -18.10
C ALA A 8 1.18 -3.96 -19.43
N GLN A 9 0.66 -2.73 -19.46
CA GLN A 9 0.72 -1.88 -20.64
C GLN A 9 1.91 -0.93 -20.56
N ALA A 10 2.65 -0.84 -21.69
CA ALA A 10 3.67 0.16 -21.94
C ALA A 10 3.12 1.12 -22.99
N CYS A 11 3.11 2.41 -22.72
CA CYS A 11 2.79 3.43 -23.70
C CYS A 11 4.04 3.74 -24.52
N VAL A 12 3.92 3.72 -25.85
CA VAL A 12 4.98 4.02 -26.79
C VAL A 12 4.59 5.27 -27.57
N ASP A 13 5.42 6.30 -27.46
CA ASP A 13 5.26 7.55 -28.23
C ASP A 13 6.32 7.60 -29.33
N ILE A 14 5.89 7.90 -30.55
CA ILE A 14 6.76 8.08 -31.70
C ILE A 14 6.68 9.54 -32.13
N ALA A 15 7.80 10.25 -32.01
CA ALA A 15 7.93 11.61 -32.49
C ALA A 15 8.61 11.59 -33.87
N ASP A 16 7.96 12.21 -34.86
CA ASP A 16 8.51 12.50 -36.19
C ASP A 16 8.77 13.99 -36.32
N GLU A 17 9.91 14.45 -35.80
CA GLU A 17 10.26 15.87 -35.77
C GLU A 17 10.43 16.48 -37.17
N ASN A 18 10.72 15.66 -38.17
CA ASN A 18 10.97 16.10 -39.54
C ASN A 18 9.74 15.98 -40.45
N GLY A 19 8.64 15.37 -39.96
CA GLY A 19 7.39 15.22 -40.75
C GLY A 19 7.53 14.33 -41.98
N MET A 20 8.57 13.49 -42.07
CA MET A 20 8.82 12.61 -43.21
C MET A 20 7.98 11.34 -43.19
N GLY A 21 7.43 11.02 -42.04
CA GLY A 21 6.69 9.78 -41.78
C GLY A 21 7.61 8.55 -41.74
N PHE A 22 7.07 7.49 -41.20
CA PHE A 22 7.74 6.19 -41.17
C PHE A 22 7.12 5.21 -42.20
N LYS A 23 7.87 4.18 -42.57
CA LYS A 23 7.47 3.06 -43.38
C LYS A 23 7.01 1.88 -42.57
N GLN A 24 7.69 1.64 -41.43
CA GLN A 24 7.42 0.49 -40.60
C GLN A 24 7.86 0.76 -39.16
N VAL A 25 7.09 0.24 -38.23
CA VAL A 25 7.44 0.23 -36.81
C VAL A 25 7.41 -1.21 -36.30
N LYS A 26 8.49 -1.61 -35.62
CA LYS A 26 8.65 -2.93 -35.02
C LYS A 26 9.00 -2.83 -33.57
N VAL A 27 8.55 -3.79 -32.77
CA VAL A 27 8.90 -3.92 -31.38
C VAL A 27 9.52 -5.28 -31.11
N SER A 28 10.45 -5.33 -30.15
CA SER A 28 11.04 -6.55 -29.63
C SER A 28 11.12 -6.46 -28.12
N THR A 29 10.70 -7.50 -27.40
CA THR A 29 10.76 -7.60 -25.94
C THR A 29 11.72 -8.71 -25.56
N GLY A 30 12.69 -8.42 -24.66
CA GLY A 30 13.61 -9.42 -24.12
C GLY A 30 14.48 -10.16 -25.13
N GLY A 31 14.68 -9.62 -26.34
CA GLY A 31 15.43 -10.30 -27.42
C GLY A 31 14.63 -11.37 -28.17
N ALA A 32 13.34 -11.51 -27.92
CA ALA A 32 12.43 -12.24 -28.78
C ALA A 32 12.38 -11.58 -30.19
N GLY A 33 11.86 -12.27 -31.17
CA GLY A 33 11.79 -11.74 -32.55
C GLY A 33 11.06 -10.39 -32.64
N TRP A 34 11.12 -9.75 -33.80
CA TRP A 34 10.44 -8.49 -34.07
C TRP A 34 8.98 -8.72 -34.39
N MET A 35 8.10 -7.94 -33.76
CA MET A 35 6.67 -7.85 -34.05
C MET A 35 6.40 -6.53 -34.78
N ASP A 36 5.66 -6.57 -35.90
CA ASP A 36 5.23 -5.40 -36.64
C ASP A 36 4.04 -4.75 -35.94
N VAL A 37 4.16 -3.47 -35.63
CA VAL A 37 3.14 -2.65 -34.95
C VAL A 37 2.86 -1.35 -35.74
N THR A 38 3.11 -1.39 -37.06
CA THR A 38 3.00 -0.21 -37.93
C THR A 38 1.61 0.43 -37.90
N GLU A 39 0.56 -0.40 -37.93
CA GLU A 39 -0.83 0.10 -37.93
C GLU A 39 -1.17 0.78 -36.58
N GLN A 40 -0.72 0.21 -35.47
CA GLN A 40 -0.93 0.80 -34.14
C GLN A 40 -0.19 2.14 -33.97
N ALA A 41 0.97 2.25 -34.62
CA ALA A 41 1.85 3.40 -34.55
C ALA A 41 1.39 4.60 -35.39
N GLU A 42 0.40 4.45 -36.31
CA GLU A 42 -0.07 5.53 -37.20
C GLU A 42 -0.58 6.76 -36.45
N SER A 43 -1.08 6.59 -35.23
CA SER A 43 -1.54 7.69 -34.39
C SER A 43 -0.41 8.46 -33.68
N GLY A 44 0.85 8.01 -33.80
CA GLY A 44 2.01 8.56 -33.10
C GLY A 44 2.16 8.05 -31.65
N SER A 45 1.12 7.43 -31.08
CA SER A 45 1.16 6.83 -29.74
C SER A 45 0.31 5.56 -29.71
N PHE A 46 0.78 4.51 -29.04
CA PHE A 46 0.04 3.27 -28.87
C PHE A 46 0.42 2.54 -27.59
N ASP A 47 -0.49 1.71 -27.09
CA ASP A 47 -0.25 0.83 -25.95
C ASP A 47 0.20 -0.55 -26.42
N LEU A 48 1.25 -1.05 -25.76
CA LEU A 48 1.82 -2.38 -25.98
C LEU A 48 1.72 -3.22 -24.71
N ASP A 49 1.13 -4.40 -24.83
CA ASP A 49 1.15 -5.37 -23.74
C ASP A 49 2.55 -5.98 -23.57
N VAL A 50 3.09 -5.87 -22.38
CA VAL A 50 4.35 -6.47 -21.97
C VAL A 50 4.09 -7.51 -20.90
N TYR A 51 4.83 -8.61 -20.92
CA TYR A 51 4.55 -9.79 -20.11
C TYR A 51 5.64 -10.15 -19.11
N ASP A 52 6.86 -9.67 -19.33
CA ASP A 52 8.02 -9.98 -18.49
C ASP A 52 8.95 -8.79 -18.34
N ASN A 53 9.81 -8.87 -17.32
CA ASN A 53 10.92 -7.95 -17.16
C ASN A 53 11.92 -8.13 -18.29
N GLY A 54 12.53 -7.04 -18.75
CA GLY A 54 13.49 -7.09 -19.84
C GLY A 54 13.67 -5.75 -20.52
N THR A 55 14.22 -5.78 -21.74
CA THR A 55 14.37 -4.59 -22.57
C THR A 55 13.30 -4.60 -23.67
N LEU A 56 12.50 -3.55 -23.72
CA LEU A 56 11.66 -3.23 -24.87
C LEU A 56 12.51 -2.42 -25.85
N THR A 57 12.58 -2.86 -27.09
CA THR A 57 13.19 -2.12 -28.20
C THR A 57 12.10 -1.79 -29.21
N VAL A 58 12.00 -0.52 -29.57
CA VAL A 58 11.14 -0.04 -30.63
C VAL A 58 12.01 0.42 -31.78
N ARG A 59 11.82 -0.14 -32.95
CA ARG A 59 12.52 0.23 -34.19
C ARG A 59 11.56 0.95 -35.12
N VAL A 60 11.87 2.18 -35.46
CA VAL A 60 11.17 2.97 -36.46
C VAL A 60 12.01 2.95 -37.74
N ILE A 61 11.42 2.52 -38.84
CA ILE A 61 12.05 2.51 -40.17
C ILE A 61 11.41 3.63 -40.98
N ASP A 62 12.23 4.56 -41.44
CA ASP A 62 11.79 5.70 -42.24
C ASP A 62 11.49 5.28 -43.71
N ARG A 63 10.99 6.21 -44.50
CA ARG A 63 10.66 5.96 -45.93
C ARG A 63 11.90 5.81 -46.83
N GLN A 64 13.09 6.04 -46.33
CA GLN A 64 14.38 5.89 -47.03
C GLN A 64 15.13 4.63 -46.57
N ASP A 65 14.47 3.74 -45.82
CA ASP A 65 15.00 2.51 -45.29
C ASP A 65 16.09 2.71 -44.20
N GLY A 66 16.26 3.94 -43.70
CA GLY A 66 16.99 4.21 -42.46
C GLY A 66 16.16 3.73 -41.23
N TYR A 67 16.84 3.44 -40.13
CA TYR A 67 16.13 3.06 -38.92
C TYR A 67 16.70 3.72 -37.66
N HIS A 68 15.84 3.90 -36.68
CA HIS A 68 16.16 4.38 -35.35
C HIS A 68 15.59 3.44 -34.30
N ASP A 69 16.39 3.11 -33.29
CA ASP A 69 15.98 2.26 -32.18
C ASP A 69 15.81 3.09 -30.91
N GLY A 70 14.64 2.99 -30.31
CA GLY A 70 14.37 3.43 -28.93
C GLY A 70 14.37 2.22 -27.99
N THR A 71 14.90 2.37 -26.79
CA THR A 71 14.93 1.27 -25.80
C THR A 71 14.39 1.73 -24.45
N ALA A 72 13.62 0.87 -23.80
CA ALA A 72 13.17 1.06 -22.43
C ALA A 72 13.37 -0.21 -21.62
N LYS A 73 13.72 -0.05 -20.34
CA LYS A 73 13.83 -1.19 -19.41
C LYS A 73 12.52 -1.40 -18.70
N ILE A 74 11.96 -2.61 -18.83
CA ILE A 74 10.78 -3.03 -18.11
C ILE A 74 11.24 -3.77 -16.84
N MET A 75 10.87 -3.24 -15.68
CA MET A 75 11.14 -3.82 -14.37
C MET A 75 9.94 -3.56 -13.46
N CYS A 76 8.89 -4.32 -13.69
CA CYS A 76 7.65 -4.17 -12.94
C CYS A 76 6.98 -5.49 -12.55
N PHE A 77 7.46 -6.62 -13.05
CA PHE A 77 6.89 -7.92 -12.74
C PHE A 77 7.69 -8.64 -11.67
N ASP A 78 6.98 -9.10 -10.67
CA ASP A 78 7.47 -10.06 -9.70
C ASP A 78 6.36 -11.05 -9.38
N ARG A 79 6.57 -12.30 -9.73
CA ARG A 79 5.62 -13.41 -9.50
C ARG A 79 6.17 -14.43 -8.52
N THR A 80 7.31 -14.11 -7.92
CA THR A 80 7.98 -14.95 -6.94
C THR A 80 7.54 -14.56 -5.54
N ALA A 81 7.05 -15.50 -4.78
CA ALA A 81 6.67 -15.24 -3.40
C ALA A 81 7.91 -15.06 -2.51
N PRO A 82 7.86 -14.19 -1.49
CA PRO A 82 8.92 -14.09 -0.50
C PRO A 82 9.04 -15.39 0.31
N THR A 83 10.19 -15.58 0.92
CA THR A 83 10.41 -16.62 1.92
C THR A 83 10.25 -16.04 3.31
N VAL A 84 9.80 -16.85 4.28
CA VAL A 84 9.70 -16.45 5.68
C VAL A 84 10.15 -17.57 6.59
N THR A 85 10.86 -17.22 7.64
CA THR A 85 11.17 -18.09 8.78
C THR A 85 10.69 -17.44 10.06
N ALA A 86 10.26 -18.25 11.02
CA ALA A 86 9.81 -17.75 12.31
C ALA A 86 10.20 -18.72 13.42
N GLY A 87 10.47 -18.19 14.61
CA GLY A 87 10.81 -18.97 15.78
C GLY A 87 10.56 -18.19 17.07
N ILE A 88 10.38 -18.89 18.18
CA ILE A 88 10.23 -18.31 19.50
C ILE A 88 11.44 -18.74 20.33
N SER A 89 12.24 -17.77 20.74
CA SER A 89 13.40 -17.98 21.61
C SER A 89 13.34 -16.98 22.76
N GLY A 90 12.94 -17.47 23.94
CA GLY A 90 12.59 -16.60 25.03
C GLY A 90 11.22 -15.94 24.82
N GLU A 91 11.11 -14.63 25.10
CA GLU A 91 9.85 -13.90 25.05
C GLU A 91 9.46 -13.44 23.63
N PRO A 92 10.37 -12.95 22.75
CA PRO A 92 9.96 -12.48 21.45
C PRO A 92 9.71 -13.61 20.44
N LEU A 93 8.74 -13.39 19.55
CA LEU A 93 8.59 -14.10 18.29
C LEU A 93 9.51 -13.43 17.28
N HIS A 94 10.55 -14.15 16.87
CA HIS A 94 11.51 -13.71 15.85
C HIS A 94 11.04 -14.14 14.48
N ILE A 95 11.02 -13.21 13.53
CA ILE A 95 10.61 -13.47 12.15
C ILE A 95 11.65 -12.87 11.20
N GLU A 96 12.05 -13.60 10.19
CA GLU A 96 12.89 -13.12 9.10
C GLU A 96 12.25 -13.48 7.75
N ALA A 97 12.07 -12.47 6.90
CA ALA A 97 11.53 -12.60 5.56
C ALA A 97 12.53 -12.08 4.53
N LYS A 98 12.57 -12.71 3.35
CA LYS A 98 13.44 -12.34 2.23
C LYS A 98 12.67 -12.41 0.92
N ASP A 99 12.95 -11.45 0.07
CA ASP A 99 12.51 -11.40 -1.31
C ASP A 99 13.61 -10.79 -2.16
N ASP A 100 13.88 -11.41 -3.31
CA ASP A 100 15.05 -11.07 -4.14
C ASP A 100 14.75 -10.01 -5.22
N LEU A 101 13.48 -9.70 -5.47
CA LEU A 101 13.12 -8.87 -6.62
C LEU A 101 12.35 -7.61 -6.23
N SER A 102 11.12 -7.72 -5.77
CA SER A 102 10.30 -6.56 -5.40
C SER A 102 10.53 -6.09 -3.96
N GLY A 103 11.12 -6.94 -3.15
CA GLY A 103 11.39 -6.71 -1.74
C GLY A 103 10.18 -7.01 -0.84
N VAL A 104 10.47 -7.29 0.44
CA VAL A 104 9.44 -7.59 1.45
C VAL A 104 8.68 -6.32 1.80
N ALA A 105 7.36 -6.33 1.63
CA ALA A 105 6.47 -5.23 2.00
C ALA A 105 5.97 -5.34 3.44
N GLY A 106 5.85 -6.57 3.97
CA GLY A 106 5.43 -6.76 5.35
C GLY A 106 5.26 -8.22 5.76
N ILE A 107 4.92 -8.39 7.04
CA ILE A 107 4.70 -9.68 7.68
C ILE A 107 3.28 -9.69 8.27
N GLN A 108 2.61 -10.81 8.13
CA GLN A 108 1.30 -11.06 8.72
C GLN A 108 1.40 -12.17 9.76
N VAL A 109 0.90 -11.92 10.96
CA VAL A 109 0.79 -12.92 12.04
C VAL A 109 -0.66 -13.02 12.47
N ASN A 110 -1.31 -14.17 12.22
CA ASN A 110 -2.73 -14.39 12.54
C ASN A 110 -3.66 -13.25 12.04
N GLY A 111 -3.37 -12.66 10.86
CA GLY A 111 -4.13 -11.54 10.30
C GLY A 111 -3.67 -10.14 10.73
N LEU A 112 -2.83 -10.02 11.75
CA LEU A 112 -2.21 -8.75 12.12
C LEU A 112 -1.08 -8.42 11.14
N LEU A 113 -1.07 -7.18 10.62
CA LEU A 113 -0.09 -6.72 9.64
C LEU A 113 1.00 -5.87 10.30
N PHE A 114 2.25 -6.17 9.94
CA PHE A 114 3.44 -5.45 10.37
C PHE A 114 4.23 -5.01 9.14
N THR A 115 4.37 -3.70 8.95
CA THR A 115 5.04 -3.11 7.77
C THR A 115 6.35 -2.41 8.10
N THR A 116 6.63 -2.20 9.40
CA THR A 116 7.91 -1.64 9.85
C THR A 116 8.85 -2.80 10.15
N LEU A 117 9.78 -3.05 9.24
CA LEU A 117 10.74 -4.14 9.29
C LEU A 117 12.16 -3.59 9.29
N ASP A 118 13.06 -4.25 10.00
CA ASP A 118 14.50 -3.97 9.94
C ASP A 118 15.17 -4.98 9.00
N GLY A 119 15.36 -4.59 7.74
CA GLY A 119 15.97 -5.44 6.72
C GLY A 119 15.23 -6.79 6.54
N GLY A 120 13.90 -6.79 6.62
CA GLY A 120 13.06 -7.99 6.53
C GLY A 120 12.91 -8.74 7.84
N LYS A 121 13.44 -8.23 8.95
CA LYS A 121 13.35 -8.82 10.29
C LYS A 121 12.31 -8.12 11.15
N LEU A 122 11.67 -8.89 12.00
CA LEU A 122 10.66 -8.41 12.94
C LEU A 122 10.71 -9.24 14.21
N ASP A 123 10.85 -8.57 15.34
CA ASP A 123 10.70 -9.15 16.67
C ASP A 123 9.40 -8.65 17.28
N ILE A 124 8.54 -9.57 17.69
CA ILE A 124 7.25 -9.25 18.32
C ILE A 124 7.28 -9.72 19.76
N HIS A 125 7.20 -8.77 20.69
CA HIS A 125 7.08 -9.05 22.13
C HIS A 125 5.60 -9.30 22.48
N PHE A 126 5.32 -10.43 23.12
CA PHE A 126 3.94 -10.84 23.45
C PHE A 126 3.27 -9.92 24.48
N ASN A 127 4.02 -9.14 25.25
CA ASN A 127 3.50 -8.12 26.15
C ASN A 127 3.10 -6.82 25.42
N GLU A 128 3.63 -6.59 24.22
CA GLU A 128 3.27 -5.44 23.37
C GLU A 128 2.08 -5.75 22.46
N VAL A 129 1.98 -7.02 22.01
CA VAL A 129 0.90 -7.48 21.14
C VAL A 129 0.13 -8.62 21.84
N GLU A 130 -0.57 -8.28 22.93
CA GLU A 130 -1.29 -9.26 23.78
C GLU A 130 -2.32 -10.09 23.04
N THR A 131 -2.89 -9.56 21.95
CA THR A 131 -3.84 -10.29 21.09
C THR A 131 -3.27 -11.62 20.60
N LEU A 132 -1.96 -11.72 20.40
CA LEU A 132 -1.31 -12.96 19.98
C LEU A 132 -1.44 -14.08 21.02
N LYS A 133 -1.55 -13.73 22.31
CA LYS A 133 -1.74 -14.71 23.41
C LYS A 133 -3.12 -15.40 23.35
N SER A 134 -4.05 -14.93 22.55
CA SER A 134 -5.37 -15.56 22.32
C SER A 134 -5.33 -16.71 21.32
N TYR A 135 -4.26 -16.87 20.56
CA TYR A 135 -4.11 -17.89 19.56
C TYR A 135 -3.26 -19.06 20.04
N GLU A 136 -3.74 -20.29 19.95
CA GLU A 136 -2.98 -21.50 20.28
C GLU A 136 -1.82 -21.72 19.31
N LYS A 137 -2.01 -21.32 18.04
CA LYS A 137 -1.01 -21.40 16.98
C LYS A 137 -0.79 -20.03 16.37
N LEU A 138 0.45 -19.72 16.10
CA LEU A 138 0.85 -18.52 15.37
C LEU A 138 1.09 -18.91 13.91
N VAL A 139 0.35 -18.29 13.00
CA VAL A 139 0.48 -18.47 11.55
C VAL A 139 1.13 -17.22 11.00
N VAL A 140 2.36 -17.38 10.50
CA VAL A 140 3.20 -16.31 9.99
C VAL A 140 3.31 -16.41 8.48
N ARG A 141 3.13 -15.30 7.78
CA ARG A 141 3.39 -15.14 6.34
C ARG A 141 4.09 -13.82 6.09
N ALA A 142 4.93 -13.79 5.07
CA ALA A 142 5.44 -12.55 4.49
C ALA A 142 4.68 -12.22 3.20
N TYR A 143 4.66 -10.95 2.83
CA TYR A 143 4.21 -10.52 1.51
C TYR A 143 5.19 -9.48 0.95
N ASP A 144 5.33 -9.48 -0.38
CA ASP A 144 6.23 -8.60 -1.12
C ASP A 144 5.53 -7.34 -1.66
N CYS A 145 6.29 -6.48 -2.31
CA CYS A 145 5.77 -5.25 -2.91
C CYS A 145 4.95 -5.49 -4.20
N ALA A 146 4.97 -6.70 -4.75
CA ALA A 146 4.13 -7.11 -5.88
C ALA A 146 2.80 -7.74 -5.43
N GLY A 147 2.67 -8.07 -4.13
CA GLY A 147 1.48 -8.67 -3.54
C GLY A 147 1.49 -10.20 -3.51
N ASN A 148 2.65 -10.86 -3.70
CA ASN A 148 2.77 -12.29 -3.51
C ASN A 148 2.92 -12.61 -2.01
N PHE A 149 2.34 -13.75 -1.58
CA PHE A 149 2.43 -14.22 -0.20
C PHE A 149 3.31 -15.47 -0.11
N SER A 150 4.13 -15.52 0.94
CA SER A 150 4.90 -16.71 1.25
C SER A 150 4.02 -17.90 1.66
N GLU A 151 4.58 -19.10 1.65
CA GLU A 151 4.04 -20.20 2.42
C GLU A 151 3.94 -19.83 3.90
N ALA A 152 2.97 -20.43 4.59
CA ALA A 152 2.73 -20.14 5.99
C ALA A 152 3.65 -20.96 6.91
N VAL A 153 4.32 -20.28 7.83
CA VAL A 153 5.01 -20.92 8.96
C VAL A 153 4.06 -20.96 10.15
N THR A 154 3.84 -22.15 10.69
CA THR A 154 2.95 -22.34 11.85
C THR A 154 3.75 -22.78 13.07
N LEU A 155 3.63 -22.03 14.16
CA LEU A 155 4.28 -22.30 15.44
C LEU A 155 3.25 -22.55 16.54
N LYS A 156 3.58 -23.41 17.51
CA LYS A 156 2.82 -23.51 18.77
C LYS A 156 3.13 -22.27 19.60
N ASN A 157 2.09 -21.63 20.13
CA ASN A 157 2.27 -20.44 20.98
C ASN A 157 2.44 -20.84 22.46
N PRO A 158 3.61 -20.67 23.06
CA PRO A 158 3.83 -21.00 24.48
C PRO A 158 3.12 -20.05 25.44
N TYR A 159 2.66 -18.88 24.93
CA TYR A 159 1.96 -17.84 25.73
C TYR A 159 0.45 -17.90 25.57
N TYR A 160 -0.08 -18.92 24.90
CA TYR A 160 -1.52 -19.09 24.74
C TYR A 160 -2.26 -19.12 26.08
N GLY A 161 -3.33 -18.34 26.20
CA GLY A 161 -4.14 -18.24 27.43
C GLY A 161 -3.52 -17.39 28.54
N GLN A 162 -2.33 -16.81 28.33
CA GLN A 162 -1.65 -15.94 29.31
C GLN A 162 -1.96 -14.45 29.07
N ALA A 163 -2.99 -14.12 28.30
CA ALA A 163 -3.43 -12.75 28.13
C ALA A 163 -3.80 -12.16 29.51
N THR A 164 -3.08 -11.15 29.95
CA THR A 164 -3.46 -10.42 31.15
C THR A 164 -4.70 -9.63 30.80
N SER A 165 -5.83 -9.93 31.46
CA SER A 165 -6.98 -9.03 31.41
C SER A 165 -6.51 -7.68 31.95
N LYS A 166 -6.25 -6.73 31.06
CA LYS A 166 -6.03 -5.35 31.46
C LYS A 166 -7.23 -4.94 32.31
N PRO A 167 -7.04 -4.51 33.57
CA PRO A 167 -8.16 -3.99 34.33
C PRO A 167 -8.74 -2.85 33.50
N THR A 168 -9.95 -3.02 32.99
CA THR A 168 -10.73 -1.91 32.47
C THR A 168 -11.02 -1.05 33.70
N THR A 169 -10.17 -0.06 33.95
CA THR A 169 -10.54 1.04 34.83
C THR A 169 -11.69 1.73 34.14
N VAL A 170 -12.91 1.27 34.46
CA VAL A 170 -14.10 2.07 34.27
C VAL A 170 -13.79 3.35 35.00
N PRO A 171 -13.78 4.53 34.33
CA PRO A 171 -13.65 5.78 35.05
C PRO A 171 -14.87 5.84 36.01
N THR A 172 -14.59 5.69 37.30
CA THR A 172 -15.60 5.93 38.32
C THR A 172 -16.04 7.36 38.11
N ALA A 173 -17.29 7.51 37.63
CA ALA A 173 -17.89 8.81 37.45
C ALA A 173 -17.78 9.53 38.81
N THR A 174 -16.97 10.58 38.85
CA THR A 174 -16.90 11.48 40.00
C THR A 174 -18.29 11.96 40.27
N PRO A 175 -18.86 11.75 41.49
CA PRO A 175 -20.20 12.24 41.79
C PRO A 175 -20.21 13.74 41.55
N ARG A 176 -21.11 14.17 40.67
CA ARG A 176 -21.38 15.60 40.42
C ARG A 176 -21.81 16.24 41.75
N PRO A 177 -21.16 17.33 42.21
CA PRO A 177 -21.59 18.05 43.41
C PRO A 177 -23.07 18.44 43.26
N ALA A 178 -23.86 18.14 44.26
CA ALA A 178 -25.28 18.51 44.31
C ALA A 178 -25.41 20.02 44.13
N ALA A 179 -26.27 20.42 43.20
CA ALA A 179 -26.59 21.82 42.96
C ALA A 179 -27.27 22.41 44.20
N LYS A 180 -26.69 23.49 44.75
CA LYS A 180 -27.23 24.29 45.86
C LYS A 180 -28.57 24.90 45.41
N PRO A 181 -29.63 24.87 46.22
CA PRO A 181 -30.92 25.45 45.83
C PRO A 181 -30.75 26.96 45.64
N THR A 182 -31.10 27.44 44.47
CA THR A 182 -31.22 28.87 44.17
C THR A 182 -32.51 29.40 44.76
N GLN A 183 -32.38 30.34 45.69
CA GLN A 183 -33.51 31.13 46.24
C GLN A 183 -34.10 32.00 45.12
N LYS A 184 -35.42 31.96 45.03
CA LYS A 184 -36.29 32.77 44.19
C LYS A 184 -36.16 34.26 44.56
N PRO A 185 -35.84 35.19 43.64
CA PRO A 185 -35.97 36.63 43.94
C PRO A 185 -37.45 37.05 43.89
N GLY A 186 -37.83 37.79 44.91
CA GLY A 186 -39.17 38.36 45.03
C GLY A 186 -39.43 39.46 44.03
N ASN A 187 -40.67 39.56 43.70
CA ASN A 187 -41.35 40.52 42.88
C ASN A 187 -41.33 41.92 43.51
N SER A 188 -40.86 42.95 42.78
CA SER A 188 -41.30 44.33 43.07
C SER A 188 -41.42 45.12 41.76
N SER A 189 -42.62 45.56 41.56
CA SER A 189 -43.17 46.38 40.51
C SER A 189 -42.75 47.85 40.59
N SER A 190 -42.93 48.52 39.44
CA SER A 190 -43.01 49.95 39.15
C SER A 190 -41.82 50.48 38.38
N GLY A 191 -41.95 51.20 37.30
CA GLY A 191 -42.93 52.06 36.74
C GLY A 191 -42.32 52.73 35.51
N SER A 192 -43.12 52.99 34.60
CA SER A 192 -43.26 54.15 33.66
C SER A 192 -42.02 54.88 33.15
N GLY A 193 -41.99 55.09 31.83
CA GLY A 193 -41.19 56.16 31.23
C GLY A 193 -40.97 56.02 29.72
N ASN A 194 -41.88 56.42 29.00
CA ASN A 194 -42.04 57.10 27.71
C ASN A 194 -40.78 57.77 27.12
N GLY A 195 -40.63 57.72 25.78
CA GLY A 195 -39.75 58.62 25.07
C GLY A 195 -39.24 58.11 23.71
N THR A 196 -40.07 58.22 22.73
CA THR A 196 -39.99 58.84 21.38
C THR A 196 -38.62 58.97 20.66
N SER A 197 -38.72 58.60 19.42
CA SER A 197 -38.34 59.26 18.16
C SER A 197 -36.89 59.17 17.66
N GLY A 198 -36.80 58.82 16.43
CA GLY A 198 -36.27 59.57 15.30
C GLY A 198 -35.00 58.96 14.70
N GLY A 199 -35.02 58.49 13.51
CA GLY A 199 -34.89 59.16 12.27
C GLY A 199 -33.59 58.83 11.57
N SER A 200 -33.75 58.26 10.42
CA SER A 200 -33.01 58.49 9.13
C SER A 200 -31.48 58.57 9.11
N GLN A 201 -30.83 57.82 8.37
CA GLN A 201 -30.43 57.79 6.94
C GLN A 201 -29.63 56.55 6.69
#